data_7cfab1db67d547b1cbfbf1716b70a372
#
_entry.id   7cfab1db67d547b1cbfbf1716b70a372
#
_cell.length_a   1.000
_cell.length_b   1.000
_cell.length_c   1.000
_cell.angle_alpha   90.00
_cell.angle_beta   90.00
_cell.angle_gamma   90.00
#
_symmetry.space_group_name_H-M   'P 1'
#
loop_
_entity.id
_entity.type
_entity.pdbx_description
1 polymer ?
#
loop_
_entity_poly.entity_id
_entity_poly.type
_entity_poly.pdbx_seq_one_letter_code
_entity_poly.pdbx_strand_id
1 'polypeptide(L)'
;MVAKNTICLWYDKDAEEAANFYARTFPDSAVSAVHRAPTDFPGGSAGQVLTVEFTVLGVSCLGLNGGPVFKHSEAFSFQIATDDQAETDRYWDAIVGNGGAESACGWCKDKWGLSWQITPRVLTEAMLKGGEVAQRAFQSMMTMRKIDVAQIEAAVRG
;
A
#
# COMPACT_ATOMS: atom_id res chain seq x y z
N MET A 1 -0.82 6.34 23.75
CA MET A 1 -0.20 7.66 23.43
C MET A 1 -0.43 7.93 21.96
N VAL A 2 -0.97 9.09 21.60
CA VAL A 2 -1.19 9.48 20.20
C VAL A 2 0.16 9.65 19.51
N ALA A 3 0.34 9.08 18.32
CA ALA A 3 1.56 9.24 17.52
C ALA A 3 1.78 10.72 17.18
N LYS A 4 3.03 11.20 17.27
CA LYS A 4 3.35 12.59 16.92
C LYS A 4 3.26 12.86 15.42
N ASN A 5 3.36 11.81 14.60
CA ASN A 5 3.27 11.88 13.15
C ASN A 5 2.38 10.75 12.65
N THR A 6 1.39 11.09 11.87
CA THR A 6 0.39 10.16 11.32
C THR A 6 0.18 10.48 9.86
N ILE A 7 0.15 9.46 9.02
CA ILE A 7 -0.17 9.60 7.60
C ILE A 7 -1.68 9.74 7.46
N CYS A 8 -2.13 10.87 6.94
CA CYS A 8 -3.55 11.07 6.63
C CYS A 8 -3.83 10.69 5.18
N LEU A 9 -4.75 9.75 5.00
CA LEU A 9 -5.19 9.26 3.69
C LEU A 9 -6.62 9.71 3.44
N TRP A 10 -6.80 10.43 2.33
CA TRP A 10 -8.11 10.94 1.94
C TRP A 10 -8.94 9.88 1.24
N TYR A 11 -10.21 9.75 1.63
CA TYR A 11 -11.20 8.91 0.95
C TYR A 11 -12.48 9.71 0.70
N ASP A 12 -13.27 9.31 -0.29
CA ASP A 12 -14.59 9.91 -0.48
C ASP A 12 -15.49 9.59 0.72
N LYS A 13 -15.77 8.30 0.96
CA LYS A 13 -16.61 7.82 2.08
C LYS A 13 -16.19 6.44 2.60
N ASP A 14 -15.11 5.90 2.08
CA ASP A 14 -14.74 4.48 2.22
C ASP A 14 -13.57 4.26 3.19
N ALA A 15 -13.22 5.24 4.03
CA ALA A 15 -12.06 5.14 4.93
C ALA A 15 -12.12 3.91 5.84
N GLU A 16 -13.31 3.58 6.38
CA GLU A 16 -13.48 2.41 7.25
C GLU A 16 -13.34 1.09 6.49
N GLU A 17 -13.94 0.99 5.31
CA GLU A 17 -13.78 -0.19 4.44
C GLU A 17 -12.32 -0.41 4.06
N ALA A 18 -11.62 0.65 3.65
CA ALA A 18 -10.20 0.61 3.30
C ALA A 18 -9.33 0.19 4.49
N ALA A 19 -9.51 0.81 5.65
CA ALA A 19 -8.76 0.50 6.86
C ALA A 19 -8.95 -0.97 7.28
N ASN A 20 -10.17 -1.48 7.24
CA ASN A 20 -10.46 -2.89 7.52
C ASN A 20 -9.82 -3.84 6.49
N PHE A 21 -9.79 -3.45 5.22
CA PHE A 21 -9.10 -4.22 4.19
C PHE A 21 -7.60 -4.31 4.49
N TYR A 22 -6.95 -3.21 4.83
CA TYR A 22 -5.51 -3.20 5.16
C TYR A 22 -5.22 -4.02 6.42
N ALA A 23 -6.08 -3.90 7.44
CA ALA A 23 -5.93 -4.63 8.69
C ALA A 23 -6.00 -6.16 8.51
N ARG A 24 -6.85 -6.66 7.60
CA ARG A 24 -6.94 -8.11 7.33
C ARG A 24 -5.91 -8.61 6.33
N THR A 25 -5.30 -7.71 5.56
CA THR A 25 -4.33 -8.06 4.52
C THR A 25 -2.91 -8.15 5.03
N PHE A 26 -2.51 -7.22 5.90
CA PHE A 26 -1.14 -7.10 6.39
C PHE A 26 -1.01 -7.46 7.87
N PRO A 27 0.11 -8.08 8.29
CA PRO A 27 0.41 -8.25 9.72
C PRO A 27 0.66 -6.89 10.39
N ASP A 28 0.64 -6.85 11.72
CA ASP A 28 0.83 -5.62 12.51
C ASP A 28 -0.02 -4.44 12.02
N SER A 29 -1.23 -4.75 11.63
CA SER A 29 -2.19 -3.81 11.04
C SER A 29 -3.54 -3.98 11.72
N ALA A 30 -4.12 -2.89 12.19
CA ALA A 30 -5.38 -2.92 12.92
C ALA A 30 -6.11 -1.59 12.81
N VAL A 31 -7.44 -1.64 12.86
CA VAL A 31 -8.28 -0.46 13.09
C VAL A 31 -8.37 -0.24 14.59
N SER A 32 -7.99 0.95 15.08
CA SER A 32 -7.97 1.28 16.51
C SER A 32 -9.14 2.14 16.96
N ALA A 33 -9.66 3.02 16.10
CA ALA A 33 -10.79 3.85 16.42
C ALA A 33 -11.54 4.31 15.17
N VAL A 34 -12.84 4.52 15.33
CA VAL A 34 -13.73 5.10 14.31
C VAL A 34 -14.43 6.30 14.94
N HIS A 35 -14.26 7.47 14.34
CA HIS A 35 -14.86 8.71 14.83
C HIS A 35 -15.92 9.21 13.87
N ARG A 36 -17.07 9.57 14.44
CA ARG A 36 -18.21 10.09 13.68
C ARG A 36 -18.27 11.60 13.75
N ALA A 37 -18.73 12.22 12.67
CA ALA A 37 -18.84 13.66 12.58
C ALA A 37 -19.84 14.21 13.62
N PRO A 38 -19.45 15.19 14.44
CA PRO A 38 -20.36 15.82 15.41
C PRO A 38 -21.37 16.77 14.76
N THR A 39 -21.08 17.25 13.56
CA THR A 39 -21.94 18.12 12.75
C THR A 39 -21.79 17.76 11.28
N ASP A 40 -22.60 18.38 10.42
CA ASP A 40 -22.41 18.30 8.97
C ASP A 40 -21.04 18.85 8.59
N PHE A 41 -20.43 18.28 7.55
CA PHE A 41 -19.10 18.63 7.05
C PHE A 41 -19.08 18.56 5.52
N PRO A 42 -18.07 19.11 4.83
CA PRO A 42 -18.04 19.15 3.35
C PRO A 42 -18.17 17.80 2.67
N GLY A 43 -17.68 16.71 3.31
CA GLY A 43 -17.73 15.35 2.79
C GLY A 43 -18.94 14.52 3.21
N GLY A 44 -19.81 15.04 4.08
CA GLY A 44 -20.96 14.27 4.62
C GLY A 44 -21.74 14.97 5.70
N SER A 45 -22.54 14.20 6.43
CA SER A 45 -23.48 14.67 7.44
C SER A 45 -23.10 14.21 8.84
N ALA A 46 -23.64 14.91 9.84
CA ALA A 46 -23.53 14.53 11.25
C ALA A 46 -23.85 13.05 11.46
N GLY A 47 -23.05 12.38 12.28
CA GLY A 47 -23.19 10.96 12.61
C GLY A 47 -22.55 10.00 11.61
N GLN A 48 -22.17 10.43 10.42
CA GLN A 48 -21.40 9.63 9.49
C GLN A 48 -19.94 9.49 9.95
N VAL A 49 -19.25 8.42 9.51
CA VAL A 49 -17.82 8.22 9.80
C VAL A 49 -17.03 9.36 9.17
N LEU A 50 -16.30 10.09 10.00
CA LEU A 50 -15.42 11.18 9.58
C LEU A 50 -13.98 10.70 9.45
N THR A 51 -13.44 10.07 10.50
CA THR A 51 -12.06 9.58 10.50
C THR A 51 -11.98 8.17 11.08
N VAL A 52 -10.98 7.43 10.61
CA VAL A 52 -10.65 6.09 11.07
C VAL A 52 -9.17 6.04 11.42
N GLU A 53 -8.85 5.73 12.66
CA GLU A 53 -7.47 5.51 13.09
C GLU A 53 -7.09 4.05 12.86
N PHE A 54 -5.97 3.82 12.19
CA PHE A 54 -5.49 2.47 11.91
C PHE A 54 -3.97 2.43 11.74
N THR A 55 -3.43 1.22 11.69
CA THR A 55 -2.03 0.98 11.37
C THR A 55 -1.91 0.09 10.14
N VAL A 56 -0.85 0.32 9.38
CA VAL A 56 -0.40 -0.56 8.28
C VAL A 56 1.03 -0.96 8.60
N LEU A 57 1.27 -2.25 8.87
CA LEU A 57 2.59 -2.75 9.25
C LEU A 57 3.30 -1.87 10.30
N GLY A 58 2.53 -1.48 11.33
CA GLY A 58 3.01 -0.62 12.41
C GLY A 58 3.05 0.87 12.11
N VAL A 59 2.78 1.31 10.88
CA VAL A 59 2.73 2.73 10.53
C VAL A 59 1.37 3.32 10.88
N SER A 60 1.37 4.38 11.69
CA SER A 60 0.13 5.08 12.09
C SER A 60 -0.49 5.82 10.92
N CYS A 61 -1.77 5.56 10.69
CA CYS A 61 -2.56 6.18 9.62
C CYS A 61 -3.89 6.72 10.16
N LEU A 62 -4.39 7.72 9.49
CA LEU A 62 -5.72 8.28 9.67
C LEU A 62 -6.43 8.30 8.32
N GLY A 63 -7.51 7.56 8.18
CA GLY A 63 -8.39 7.65 7.02
C GLY A 63 -9.39 8.77 7.24
N LEU A 64 -9.44 9.72 6.32
CA LEU A 64 -10.37 10.85 6.36
C LEU A 64 -11.41 10.70 5.25
N ASN A 65 -12.68 10.68 5.61
CA ASN A 65 -13.78 10.76 4.65
C ASN A 65 -14.05 12.23 4.29
N GLY A 66 -13.27 12.75 3.35
CA GLY A 66 -13.33 14.16 2.97
C GLY A 66 -14.21 14.48 1.76
N GLY A 67 -14.79 13.46 1.12
CA GLY A 67 -15.59 13.61 -0.09
C GLY A 67 -14.83 13.36 -1.38
N PRO A 68 -15.46 13.55 -2.55
CA PRO A 68 -14.91 13.10 -3.84
C PRO A 68 -13.91 14.05 -4.50
N VAL A 69 -13.53 15.15 -3.85
CA VAL A 69 -12.74 16.23 -4.47
C VAL A 69 -11.31 15.81 -4.79
N PHE A 70 -10.66 15.08 -3.88
CA PHE A 70 -9.27 14.63 -4.05
C PHE A 70 -9.19 13.15 -4.28
N LYS A 71 -8.23 12.75 -5.12
CA LYS A 71 -7.96 11.34 -5.44
C LYS A 71 -6.48 11.04 -5.20
N HIS A 72 -6.20 9.77 -4.87
CA HIS A 72 -4.83 9.29 -4.77
C HIS A 72 -4.13 9.28 -6.14
N SER A 73 -2.82 9.43 -6.11
CA SER A 73 -1.95 9.33 -7.27
C SER A 73 -0.70 8.55 -6.91
N GLU A 74 0.13 8.26 -7.90
CA GLU A 74 1.43 7.59 -7.72
C GLU A 74 2.47 8.45 -6.99
N ALA A 75 2.14 9.69 -6.67
CA ALA A 75 3.03 10.56 -5.89
C ALA A 75 3.22 10.09 -4.44
N PHE A 76 2.33 9.24 -3.94
CA PHE A 76 2.44 8.54 -2.67
C PHE A 76 2.23 7.04 -2.88
N SER A 77 3.00 6.22 -2.19
CA SER A 77 2.79 4.78 -2.12
C SER A 77 3.31 4.21 -0.80
N PHE A 78 2.70 3.13 -0.33
CA PHE A 78 3.35 2.26 0.64
C PHE A 78 4.25 1.27 -0.09
N GLN A 79 5.52 1.18 0.34
CA GLN A 79 6.42 0.14 -0.12
C GLN A 79 6.48 -0.97 0.92
N ILE A 80 6.06 -2.15 0.53
CA ILE A 80 5.96 -3.32 1.41
C ILE A 80 7.05 -4.30 1.01
N ALA A 81 7.99 -4.55 1.93
CA ALA A 81 9.00 -5.58 1.75
C ALA A 81 8.37 -6.97 1.93
N THR A 82 8.73 -7.91 1.07
CA THR A 82 8.33 -9.31 1.17
C THR A 82 9.54 -10.23 1.21
N ASP A 83 9.41 -11.35 1.91
CA ASP A 83 10.55 -12.26 2.13
C ASP A 83 10.69 -13.28 1.00
N ASP A 84 9.58 -13.68 0.36
CA ASP A 84 9.56 -14.68 -0.69
C ASP A 84 8.44 -14.44 -1.71
N GLN A 85 8.36 -15.33 -2.71
CA GLN A 85 7.33 -15.26 -3.75
C GLN A 85 5.92 -15.48 -3.17
N ALA A 86 5.76 -16.36 -2.21
CA ALA A 86 4.45 -16.66 -1.64
C ALA A 86 3.86 -15.44 -0.91
N GLU A 87 4.68 -14.72 -0.17
CA GLU A 87 4.27 -13.47 0.49
C GLU A 87 3.97 -12.37 -0.54
N THR A 88 4.82 -12.23 -1.55
CA THR A 88 4.63 -11.31 -2.68
C THR A 88 3.29 -11.57 -3.37
N ASP A 89 3.00 -12.81 -3.71
CA ASP A 89 1.75 -13.22 -4.35
C ASP A 89 0.55 -12.92 -3.45
N ARG A 90 0.64 -13.24 -2.17
CA ARG A 90 -0.46 -13.05 -1.22
C ARG A 90 -0.90 -11.58 -1.15
N TYR A 91 0.03 -10.64 -1.02
CA TYR A 91 -0.30 -9.21 -0.95
C TYR A 91 -0.74 -8.65 -2.29
N TRP A 92 -0.03 -9.01 -3.36
CA TRP A 92 -0.40 -8.58 -4.71
C TRP A 92 -1.80 -9.03 -5.09
N ASP A 93 -2.08 -10.31 -4.92
CA ASP A 93 -3.36 -10.90 -5.29
C ASP A 93 -4.51 -10.37 -4.42
N ALA A 94 -4.26 -10.10 -3.13
CA ALA A 94 -5.24 -9.48 -2.25
C ALA A 94 -5.61 -8.06 -2.70
N ILE A 95 -4.62 -7.23 -3.06
CA ILE A 95 -4.84 -5.85 -3.48
C ILE A 95 -5.51 -5.79 -4.86
N VAL A 96 -4.95 -6.47 -5.84
CA VAL A 96 -5.45 -6.49 -7.22
C VAL A 96 -6.79 -7.20 -7.30
N GLY A 97 -6.96 -8.31 -6.58
CA GLY A 97 -8.19 -9.10 -6.56
C GLY A 97 -9.37 -8.42 -5.85
N ASN A 98 -9.13 -7.39 -5.04
CA ASN A 98 -10.17 -6.63 -4.35
C ASN A 98 -10.54 -5.34 -5.12
N GLY A 99 -10.69 -5.41 -6.42
CA GLY A 99 -11.04 -4.25 -7.24
C GLY A 99 -9.87 -3.32 -7.54
N GLY A 100 -8.65 -3.76 -7.29
CA GLY A 100 -7.43 -3.02 -7.61
C GLY A 100 -6.97 -3.21 -9.05
N ALA A 101 -5.80 -2.68 -9.37
CA ALA A 101 -5.20 -2.75 -10.69
C ALA A 101 -3.69 -2.98 -10.62
N GLU A 102 -3.19 -3.78 -11.54
CA GLU A 102 -1.76 -3.97 -11.72
C GLU A 102 -1.12 -2.75 -12.39
N SER A 103 0.13 -2.46 -12.01
CA SER A 103 1.00 -1.55 -12.71
C SER A 103 2.37 -2.20 -12.93
N ALA A 104 3.36 -1.43 -13.37
CA ALA A 104 4.68 -1.95 -13.69
C ALA A 104 5.60 -2.00 -12.45
N CYS A 105 6.66 -2.81 -12.53
CA CYS A 105 7.79 -2.79 -11.60
C CYS A 105 7.42 -3.04 -10.13
N GLY A 106 6.47 -3.92 -9.88
CA GLY A 106 6.01 -4.23 -8.53
C GLY A 106 5.00 -3.24 -7.95
N TRP A 107 4.55 -2.27 -8.75
CA TRP A 107 3.50 -1.34 -8.36
C TRP A 107 2.12 -1.88 -8.67
N CYS A 108 1.19 -1.63 -7.77
CA CYS A 108 -0.24 -1.86 -7.98
C CYS A 108 -1.06 -0.79 -7.25
N LYS A 109 -2.33 -0.70 -7.58
CA LYS A 109 -3.29 0.18 -6.90
C LYS A 109 -4.36 -0.64 -6.23
N ASP A 110 -4.81 -0.18 -5.08
CA ASP A 110 -6.01 -0.74 -4.47
C ASP A 110 -7.29 -0.18 -5.10
N LYS A 111 -8.41 -0.70 -4.65
CA LYS A 111 -9.76 -0.30 -5.09
C LYS A 111 -10.01 1.22 -4.97
N TRP A 112 -9.35 1.88 -4.04
CA TRP A 112 -9.50 3.32 -3.76
C TRP A 112 -8.46 4.20 -4.47
N GLY A 113 -7.60 3.58 -5.28
CA GLY A 113 -6.59 4.27 -6.06
C GLY A 113 -5.28 4.54 -5.32
N LEU A 114 -5.15 4.10 -4.07
CA LEU A 114 -3.89 4.19 -3.32
C LEU A 114 -2.87 3.24 -3.92
N SER A 115 -1.66 3.75 -4.16
CA SER A 115 -0.56 2.98 -4.75
C SER A 115 0.22 2.20 -3.71
N TRP A 116 0.61 0.99 -4.09
CA TRP A 116 1.41 0.05 -3.32
C TRP A 116 2.58 -0.44 -4.15
N GLN A 117 3.74 -0.58 -3.53
CA GLN A 117 4.89 -1.25 -4.11
C GLN A 117 5.11 -2.55 -3.32
N ILE A 118 4.91 -3.70 -3.96
CA ILE A 118 5.18 -5.00 -3.33
C ILE A 118 6.56 -5.42 -3.79
N THR A 119 7.54 -5.29 -2.89
CA THR A 119 8.97 -5.32 -3.22
C THR A 119 9.67 -6.43 -2.46
N PRO A 120 9.96 -7.57 -3.10
CA PRO A 120 10.75 -8.63 -2.47
C PRO A 120 12.13 -8.13 -2.04
N ARG A 121 12.58 -8.56 -0.87
CA ARG A 121 13.88 -8.15 -0.30
C ARG A 121 15.05 -8.45 -1.22
N VAL A 122 14.99 -9.54 -1.99
CA VAL A 122 16.03 -9.89 -2.98
C VAL A 122 16.27 -8.76 -3.99
N LEU A 123 15.21 -8.06 -4.40
CA LEU A 123 15.33 -6.91 -5.30
C LEU A 123 16.00 -5.72 -4.58
N THR A 124 15.52 -5.39 -3.39
CA THR A 124 16.10 -4.29 -2.59
C THR A 124 17.58 -4.53 -2.29
N GLU A 125 17.93 -5.74 -1.89
CA GLU A 125 19.30 -6.14 -1.60
C GLU A 125 20.19 -6.07 -2.85
N ALA A 126 19.69 -6.49 -4.02
CA ALA A 126 20.39 -6.37 -5.28
C ALA A 126 20.67 -4.90 -5.64
N MET A 127 19.69 -4.02 -5.43
CA MET A 127 19.86 -2.59 -5.65
C MET A 127 20.91 -1.98 -4.72
N LEU A 128 20.95 -2.40 -3.46
CA LEU A 128 21.93 -1.93 -2.48
C LEU A 128 23.37 -2.37 -2.79
N LYS A 129 23.54 -3.51 -3.46
CA LYS A 129 24.88 -3.96 -3.92
C LYS A 129 25.49 -3.03 -4.95
N GLY A 130 24.68 -2.32 -5.73
CA GLY A 130 25.16 -1.42 -6.77
C GLY A 130 25.81 -2.15 -7.97
N GLY A 131 26.43 -1.38 -8.86
CA GLY A 131 27.18 -1.89 -10.00
C GLY A 131 26.36 -2.76 -10.95
N GLU A 132 27.00 -3.76 -11.53
CA GLU A 132 26.36 -4.65 -12.52
C GLU A 132 25.22 -5.49 -11.95
N VAL A 133 25.30 -5.86 -10.67
CA VAL A 133 24.23 -6.62 -10.00
C VAL A 133 22.94 -5.80 -9.94
N ALA A 134 23.04 -4.56 -9.47
CA ALA A 134 21.91 -3.65 -9.43
C ALA A 134 21.36 -3.36 -10.85
N GLN A 135 22.24 -3.16 -11.81
CA GLN A 135 21.84 -2.92 -13.20
C GLN A 135 21.03 -4.08 -13.79
N ARG A 136 21.51 -5.32 -13.62
CA ARG A 136 20.80 -6.51 -14.13
C ARG A 136 19.45 -6.71 -13.42
N ALA A 137 19.43 -6.57 -12.10
CA ALA A 137 18.20 -6.69 -11.31
C ALA A 137 17.17 -5.61 -11.71
N PHE A 138 17.61 -4.38 -11.88
CA PHE A 138 16.74 -3.26 -12.30
C PHE A 138 16.19 -3.49 -13.72
N GLN A 139 17.01 -3.91 -14.66
CA GLN A 139 16.57 -4.21 -16.02
C GLN A 139 15.54 -5.35 -16.05
N SER A 140 15.75 -6.39 -15.23
CA SER A 140 14.79 -7.48 -15.09
C SER A 140 13.47 -6.97 -14.50
N MET A 141 13.53 -6.20 -13.42
CA MET A 141 12.35 -5.60 -12.77
C MET A 141 11.51 -4.77 -13.75
N MET A 142 12.15 -3.98 -14.62
CA MET A 142 11.45 -3.12 -15.57
C MET A 142 10.58 -3.87 -16.58
N THR A 143 10.76 -5.17 -16.75
CA THR A 143 9.94 -6.01 -17.62
C THR A 143 8.73 -6.62 -16.92
N MET A 144 8.61 -6.43 -15.60
CA MET A 144 7.62 -7.11 -14.76
C MET A 144 6.45 -6.19 -14.40
N ARG A 145 5.33 -6.82 -14.04
CA ARG A 145 4.27 -6.23 -13.22
C ARG A 145 4.45 -6.69 -11.78
N LYS A 146 3.86 -7.83 -11.38
CA LYS A 146 4.26 -8.49 -10.13
C LYS A 146 5.70 -8.95 -10.23
N ILE A 147 6.48 -8.73 -9.17
CA ILE A 147 7.87 -9.14 -9.16
C ILE A 147 7.96 -10.66 -9.08
N ASP A 148 8.75 -11.23 -9.98
CA ASP A 148 9.13 -12.63 -10.00
C ASP A 148 10.49 -12.79 -9.31
N VAL A 149 10.47 -13.36 -8.11
CA VAL A 149 11.66 -13.54 -7.27
C VAL A 149 12.72 -14.38 -7.99
N ALA A 150 12.31 -15.47 -8.65
CA ALA A 150 13.24 -16.36 -9.34
C ALA A 150 13.97 -15.65 -10.50
N GLN A 151 13.27 -14.78 -11.23
CA GLN A 151 13.88 -13.98 -12.31
C GLN A 151 14.85 -12.93 -11.75
N ILE A 152 14.52 -12.30 -10.62
CA ILE A 152 15.46 -11.36 -9.96
C ILE A 152 16.70 -12.12 -9.48
N GLU A 153 16.53 -13.27 -8.84
CA GLU A 153 17.65 -14.11 -8.39
C GLU A 153 18.55 -14.55 -9.56
N ALA A 154 17.95 -14.93 -10.69
CA ALA A 154 18.70 -15.27 -11.90
C ALA A 154 19.50 -14.07 -12.44
N ALA A 155 18.89 -12.89 -12.47
CA ALA A 155 19.56 -11.65 -12.88
C ALA A 155 20.73 -11.28 -11.95
N VAL A 156 20.60 -11.53 -10.65
CA VAL A 156 21.66 -11.31 -9.65
C VAL A 156 22.86 -12.23 -9.89
N ARG A 157 22.60 -13.50 -10.23
CA ARG A 157 23.69 -14.47 -10.48
C ARG A 157 24.49 -14.16 -11.76
N GLY A 158 23.87 -13.63 -12.77
CA GLY A 158 24.50 -13.29 -14.05
C GLY A 158 24.39 -14.36 -15.10
#